data_d8f4ae91bc66d86c2b2c88a63b35bb8e
#
_entry.id   d8f4ae91bc66d86c2b2c88a63b35bb8e
#
_cell.length_a   1.000
_cell.length_b   1.000
_cell.length_c   1.000
_cell.angle_alpha   90.00
_cell.angle_beta   90.00
_cell.angle_gamma   90.00
#
_symmetry.space_group_name_H-M   'P 1'
#
loop_
_entity.id
_entity.type
_entity.pdbx_description
1 polymer ?
#
loop_
_entity_poly.entity_id
_entity_poly.type
_entity_poly.pdbx_seq_one_letter_code
_entity_poly.pdbx_strand_id
1 'polypeptide(L)'
;RFKLARMATEIEACRQLMYHVCDQIDTGRRCDTEASMVKYLASEMAERVTSDALQILGGAGYTTHYAVERYWRDARLTKIFEGTSEIQLRIISDHLLGR
;
A
#
# COMPACT_ATOMS: atom_id res chain seq x y z
N ARG A 1 9.34 -5.41 18.62
CA ARG A 1 10.64 -4.99 18.06
C ARG A 1 10.80 -5.41 16.60
N PHE A 2 10.75 -6.71 16.31
CA PHE A 2 10.85 -7.20 14.92
C PHE A 2 9.66 -6.78 14.06
N LYS A 3 8.49 -6.70 14.64
CA LYS A 3 7.29 -6.21 13.93
C LYS A 3 7.48 -4.77 13.46
N LEU A 4 8.02 -3.90 14.31
CA LEU A 4 8.33 -2.50 13.93
C LEU A 4 9.37 -2.44 12.80
N ALA A 5 10.41 -3.25 12.87
CA ALA A 5 11.43 -3.30 11.83
C ALA A 5 10.85 -3.72 10.48
N ARG A 6 9.97 -4.72 10.49
CA ARG A 6 9.29 -5.21 9.29
C ARG A 6 8.39 -4.14 8.69
N MET A 7 7.60 -3.48 9.54
CA MET A 7 6.72 -2.39 9.13
C MET A 7 7.52 -1.25 8.48
N ALA A 8 8.60 -0.82 9.11
CA ALA A 8 9.46 0.25 8.59
C ALA A 8 10.08 -0.13 7.23
N THR A 9 10.51 -1.37 7.08
CA THR A 9 11.08 -1.86 5.83
C THR A 9 10.06 -1.86 4.70
N GLU A 10 8.84 -2.34 4.95
CA GLU A 10 7.77 -2.38 3.96
C GLU A 10 7.35 -0.97 3.53
N ILE A 11 7.24 -0.05 4.49
CA ILE A 11 6.91 1.35 4.20
C ILE A 11 7.99 1.97 3.30
N GLU A 12 9.25 1.75 3.62
CA GLU A 12 10.35 2.31 2.84
C GLU A 12 10.39 1.76 1.42
N ALA A 13 10.15 0.46 1.25
CA ALA A 13 10.09 -0.15 -0.07
C ALA A 13 8.99 0.47 -0.94
N CYS A 14 7.81 0.67 -0.37
CA CYS A 14 6.69 1.31 -1.06
C CYS A 14 6.98 2.77 -1.39
N ARG A 15 7.63 3.49 -0.47
CA ARG A 15 8.02 4.90 -0.67
C ARG A 15 8.97 5.03 -1.84
N GLN A 16 9.98 4.18 -1.93
CA GLN A 16 10.95 4.22 -3.02
C GLN A 16 10.31 3.91 -4.38
N LEU A 17 9.42 2.93 -4.43
CA LEU A 17 8.68 2.64 -5.65
C LEU A 17 7.79 3.82 -6.06
N MET A 18 7.14 4.46 -5.10
CA MET A 18 6.31 5.64 -5.36
C MET A 18 7.14 6.78 -5.94
N TYR A 19 8.31 7.07 -5.36
CA TYR A 19 9.20 8.12 -5.87
C TYR A 19 9.68 7.79 -7.29
N HIS A 20 9.99 6.54 -7.56
CA HIS A 20 10.39 6.09 -8.90
C HIS A 20 9.27 6.38 -9.93
N VAL A 21 8.03 6.07 -9.59
CA VAL A 21 6.88 6.34 -10.46
C VAL A 21 6.68 7.84 -10.66
N CYS A 22 6.80 8.64 -9.59
CA CYS A 22 6.69 10.08 -9.69
C CYS A 22 7.75 10.66 -10.62
N ASP A 23 8.99 10.19 -10.53
CA ASP A 23 10.07 10.63 -11.43
C ASP A 23 9.77 10.29 -12.89
N GLN A 24 9.22 9.11 -13.16
CA GLN A 24 8.81 8.72 -14.50
C GLN A 24 7.72 9.64 -15.07
N ILE A 25 6.71 9.97 -14.25
CA ILE A 25 5.64 10.89 -14.63
C ILE A 25 6.22 12.26 -14.94
N ASP A 26 7.11 12.76 -14.08
CA ASP A 26 7.71 14.09 -14.23
C ASP A 26 8.56 14.20 -15.49
N THR A 27 9.17 13.12 -15.95
CA THR A 27 9.94 13.08 -17.20
C THR A 27 9.10 12.79 -18.43
N GLY A 28 7.78 12.71 -18.29
CA GLY A 28 6.84 12.47 -19.38
C GLY A 28 6.82 11.04 -19.89
N ARG A 29 7.41 10.10 -19.17
CA ARG A 29 7.39 8.68 -19.53
C ARG A 29 6.04 8.05 -19.18
N ARG A 30 5.62 7.11 -20.03
CA ARG A 30 4.45 6.30 -19.74
C ARG A 30 4.80 5.26 -18.66
N CYS A 31 4.00 5.21 -17.58
CA CYS A 31 4.30 4.36 -16.42
C CYS A 31 3.03 3.73 -15.85
N ASP A 32 2.07 3.36 -16.71
CA ASP A 32 0.79 2.78 -16.28
C ASP A 32 0.99 1.52 -15.44
N THR A 33 1.91 0.66 -15.86
CA THR A 33 2.21 -0.59 -15.16
C THR A 33 2.83 -0.32 -13.80
N GLU A 34 3.81 0.56 -13.73
CA GLU A 34 4.50 0.92 -12.49
C GLU A 34 3.56 1.63 -11.52
N ALA A 35 2.66 2.47 -12.04
CA ALA A 35 1.63 3.11 -11.23
C ALA A 35 0.68 2.06 -10.60
N SER A 36 0.29 1.05 -11.37
CA SER A 36 -0.50 -0.07 -10.86
C SER A 36 0.28 -0.87 -9.82
N MET A 37 1.57 -1.07 -10.01
CA MET A 37 2.42 -1.77 -9.05
C MET A 37 2.47 -1.04 -7.72
N VAL A 38 2.67 0.27 -7.72
CA VAL A 38 2.76 1.04 -6.48
C VAL A 38 1.41 1.11 -5.77
N LYS A 39 0.33 1.26 -6.52
CA LYS A 39 -1.03 1.28 -5.93
C LYS A 39 -1.34 -0.07 -5.27
N TYR A 40 -1.06 -1.17 -5.95
CA TYR A 40 -1.25 -2.51 -5.41
C TYR A 40 -0.38 -2.74 -4.16
N LEU A 41 0.91 -2.52 -4.29
CA LEU A 41 1.87 -2.78 -3.20
C LEU A 41 1.59 -1.92 -1.97
N ALA A 42 1.38 -0.61 -2.17
CA ALA A 42 1.20 0.33 -1.07
C ALA A 42 -0.12 0.12 -0.34
N SER A 43 -1.21 -0.19 -1.05
CA SER A 43 -2.50 -0.46 -0.40
C SER A 43 -2.47 -1.77 0.39
N GLU A 44 -1.83 -2.81 -0.13
CA GLU A 44 -1.64 -4.06 0.59
C GLU A 44 -0.77 -3.84 1.84
N MET A 45 0.32 -3.09 1.70
CA MET A 45 1.22 -2.74 2.81
C MET A 45 0.48 -1.92 3.87
N ALA A 46 -0.30 -0.92 3.47
CA ALA A 46 -1.00 -0.03 4.40
C ALA A 46 -1.95 -0.82 5.31
N GLU A 47 -2.68 -1.79 4.77
CA GLU A 47 -3.55 -2.63 5.58
C GLU A 47 -2.75 -3.48 6.57
N ARG A 48 -1.68 -4.13 6.12
CA ARG A 48 -0.85 -4.95 7.02
C ARG A 48 -0.21 -4.13 8.12
N VAL A 49 0.37 -2.98 7.78
CA VAL A 49 1.07 -2.11 8.73
C VAL A 49 0.10 -1.53 9.77
N THR A 50 -1.06 -1.07 9.35
CA THR A 50 -2.06 -0.53 10.28
C THR A 50 -2.64 -1.64 11.16
N SER A 51 -2.86 -2.84 10.63
CA SER A 51 -3.28 -4.00 11.42
C SER A 51 -2.23 -4.36 12.46
N ASP A 52 -0.96 -4.39 12.07
CA ASP A 52 0.14 -4.66 13.00
C ASP A 52 0.27 -3.57 14.08
N ALA A 53 0.09 -2.31 13.71
CA ALA A 53 0.10 -1.21 14.65
C ALA A 53 -1.01 -1.35 15.70
N LEU A 54 -2.22 -1.71 15.25
CA LEU A 54 -3.34 -1.99 16.14
C LEU A 54 -3.00 -3.16 17.10
N GLN A 55 -2.41 -4.22 16.57
CA GLN A 55 -2.03 -5.39 17.35
C GLN A 55 -0.98 -5.04 18.43
N ILE A 56 -0.03 -4.15 18.12
CA ILE A 56 0.97 -3.69 19.08
C ILE A 56 0.31 -3.00 20.27
N LEU A 57 -0.74 -2.23 20.06
CA LEU A 57 -1.49 -1.57 21.12
C LEU A 57 -2.45 -2.53 21.86
N GLY A 58 -2.67 -3.72 21.30
CA GLY A 58 -3.55 -4.71 21.89
C GLY A 58 -4.99 -4.23 21.93
N GLY A 59 -5.72 -4.60 22.98
CA GLY A 59 -7.13 -4.21 23.14
C GLY A 59 -7.36 -2.71 23.09
N ALA A 60 -6.43 -1.92 23.59
CA ALA A 60 -6.51 -0.45 23.55
C ALA A 60 -6.53 0.07 22.10
N GLY A 61 -5.81 -0.60 21.18
CA GLY A 61 -5.80 -0.24 19.77
C GLY A 61 -7.15 -0.42 19.09
N TYR A 62 -8.00 -1.28 19.63
CA TYR A 62 -9.35 -1.54 19.09
C TYR A 62 -10.41 -0.60 19.69
N THR A 63 -9.97 0.51 20.25
CA THR A 63 -10.85 1.53 20.84
C THR A 63 -10.68 2.86 20.13
N THR A 64 -11.62 3.78 20.33
CA THR A 64 -11.56 5.11 19.75
C THR A 64 -10.59 6.05 20.48
N HIS A 65 -9.97 5.59 21.57
CA HIS A 65 -8.96 6.38 22.29
C HIS A 65 -7.69 6.60 21.48
N TYR A 66 -7.39 5.70 20.54
CA TYR A 66 -6.21 5.79 19.67
C TYR A 66 -6.66 5.85 18.21
N ALA A 67 -5.95 6.64 17.42
CA ALA A 67 -6.30 6.84 16.00
C ALA A 67 -6.06 5.62 15.12
N VAL A 68 -5.31 4.62 15.60
CA VAL A 68 -4.88 3.47 14.78
C VAL A 68 -6.06 2.66 14.25
N GLU A 69 -7.16 2.54 14.99
CA GLU A 69 -8.35 1.81 14.51
C GLU A 69 -8.96 2.48 13.29
N ARG A 70 -8.94 3.81 13.25
CA ARG A 70 -9.41 4.58 12.11
C ARG A 70 -8.47 4.42 10.92
N TYR A 71 -7.16 4.47 11.16
CA TYR A 71 -6.17 4.27 10.10
C TYR A 71 -6.30 2.89 9.48
N TRP A 72 -6.55 1.87 10.28
CA TRP A 72 -6.78 0.52 9.78
C TRP A 72 -8.04 0.43 8.92
N ARG A 73 -9.14 1.02 9.36
CA ARG A 73 -10.40 1.06 8.58
C ARG A 73 -10.20 1.79 7.25
N ASP A 74 -9.52 2.93 7.27
CA ASP A 74 -9.25 3.72 6.08
C ASP A 74 -8.30 2.97 5.13
N ALA A 75 -7.27 2.34 5.67
CA ALA A 75 -6.32 1.57 4.87
C ALA A 75 -6.99 0.40 4.15
N ARG A 76 -7.93 -0.27 4.81
CA ARG A 76 -8.66 -1.39 4.21
C ARG A 76 -9.41 -0.97 2.95
N LEU A 77 -9.96 0.22 2.95
CA LEU A 77 -10.69 0.77 1.79
C LEU A 77 -9.76 0.99 0.59
N THR A 78 -8.49 1.30 0.80
CA THR A 78 -7.54 1.57 -0.28
C THR A 78 -7.33 0.38 -1.23
N LYS A 79 -7.65 -0.83 -0.79
CA LYS A 79 -7.60 -2.05 -1.62
C LYS A 79 -8.83 -2.21 -2.52
N ILE A 80 -9.85 -1.38 -2.32
CA ILE A 80 -11.16 -1.51 -2.97
C ILE A 80 -11.41 -0.34 -3.94
N PHE A 81 -11.23 0.90 -3.47
CA PHE A 81 -11.58 2.09 -4.26
C PHE A 81 -10.48 2.44 -5.28
N GLU A 82 -10.84 3.26 -6.27
CA GLU A 82 -9.92 3.77 -7.31
C GLU A 82 -9.18 2.62 -8.02
N GLY A 83 -9.90 1.52 -8.24
CA GLY A 83 -9.36 0.28 -8.80
C GLY A 83 -8.94 -0.70 -7.72
N THR A 84 -9.61 -1.84 -7.66
CA THR A 84 -9.31 -2.88 -6.67
C THR A 84 -7.90 -3.45 -6.85
N SER A 85 -7.39 -4.14 -5.84
CA SER A 85 -6.11 -4.87 -5.95
C SER A 85 -6.12 -5.84 -7.13
N GLU A 86 -7.25 -6.52 -7.37
CA GLU A 86 -7.39 -7.45 -8.50
C GLU A 86 -7.30 -6.75 -9.85
N ILE A 87 -7.88 -5.55 -9.97
CA ILE A 87 -7.77 -4.75 -11.20
C ILE A 87 -6.32 -4.32 -11.43
N GLN A 88 -5.59 -3.93 -10.39
CA GLN A 88 -4.19 -3.57 -10.52
C GLN A 88 -3.35 -4.76 -10.99
N LEU A 89 -3.58 -5.94 -10.41
CA LEU A 89 -2.91 -7.16 -10.82
C LEU A 89 -3.21 -7.53 -12.27
N ARG A 90 -4.45 -7.30 -12.71
CA ARG A 90 -4.84 -7.51 -14.11
C ARG A 90 -4.05 -6.60 -15.05
N ILE A 91 -3.99 -5.32 -14.75
CA ILE A 91 -3.23 -4.35 -15.57
C ILE A 91 -1.77 -4.78 -15.70
N ILE A 92 -1.15 -5.16 -14.57
CA ILE A 92 0.25 -5.59 -14.54
C ILE A 92 0.43 -6.87 -15.39
N SER A 93 -0.43 -7.85 -15.19
CA SER A 93 -0.32 -9.13 -15.89
C SER A 93 -0.55 -8.97 -17.39
N ASP A 94 -1.50 -8.15 -17.79
CA ASP A 94 -1.76 -7.89 -19.21
C ASP A 94 -0.55 -7.26 -19.88
N HIS A 95 0.12 -6.34 -19.22
CA HIS A 95 1.36 -5.75 -19.71
C HIS A 95 2.46 -6.81 -19.87
N LEU A 96 2.66 -7.65 -18.85
CA LEU A 96 3.69 -8.69 -18.89
C LEU A 96 3.44 -9.73 -19.98
N LEU A 97 2.19 -10.01 -20.28
CA LEU A 97 1.79 -11.00 -21.29
C LEU A 97 1.62 -10.38 -22.67
N GLY A 98 1.81 -9.08 -22.83
CA GLY A 98 1.66 -8.39 -24.11
C GLY A 98 0.21 -8.25 -24.56
N ARG A 99 -0.70 -8.16 -23.61
CA ARG A 99 -2.14 -8.05 -23.90
C ARG A 99 -2.67 -6.64 -23.81
#